data_8bfabafef84148c3156c08967429aa57
#
_entry.id   8bfabafef84148c3156c08967429aa57
#
_cell.length_a   1.000
_cell.length_b   1.000
_cell.length_c   1.000
_cell.angle_alpha   90.00
_cell.angle_beta   90.00
_cell.angle_gamma   90.00
#
_symmetry.space_group_name_H-M   'P 1'
#
loop_
_entity.id
_entity.type
_entity.pdbx_description
1 polymer ?
#
loop_
_entity_poly.entity_id
_entity_poly.type
_entity_poly.pdbx_seq_one_letter_code
_entity_poly.pdbx_strand_id
1 'polypeptide(L)'
;MNPIVDREKGLLELEKRINELRSVNAAQPVDMSPEIAALEAKYQQILQEVFGSLTPWMKVHMARHPSRPTSLDYIAAFDRFDELHGDRQYRDDPSIVGGFALLAGRPVMAIGEQRGRDTKENLRRNFGMPQPEGYRKVERLAHLASRLGLPIVTFVDTKGADPGITSEEHAQSEAIAMCLQAFAVAKVPIVATVIGEGGSGGALALAIADRVIMLEHSTYSVASPDACAAILWSDATKAEEAASRLKLTAQDLEQFGVIDEIVPEPLGGAHRDPSAVVSRVMGSIEVSVARLAALSPERLLEERYRKYRQLGSWQA
;
A
#
# COMPACT_ATOMS: atom_id res chain seq x y z
N MET A 1 -17.51 -8.51 8.61
CA MET A 1 -17.09 -7.36 9.43
C MET A 1 -15.59 -7.48 9.65
N ASN A 2 -14.81 -6.40 9.71
CA ASN A 2 -13.36 -6.50 9.92
C ASN A 2 -13.08 -6.79 11.41
N PRO A 3 -12.50 -7.95 11.78
CA PRO A 3 -12.29 -8.34 13.18
C PRO A 3 -11.31 -7.40 13.92
N ILE A 4 -10.46 -6.68 13.23
CA ILE A 4 -9.59 -5.66 13.84
C ILE A 4 -10.42 -4.49 14.33
N VAL A 5 -11.33 -3.96 13.51
CA VAL A 5 -12.22 -2.86 13.89
C VAL A 5 -13.08 -3.22 15.10
N ASP A 6 -13.52 -4.48 15.21
CA ASP A 6 -14.28 -4.94 16.38
C ASP A 6 -13.42 -5.00 17.66
N ARG A 7 -12.15 -5.41 17.54
CA ARG A 7 -11.22 -5.43 18.68
C ARG A 7 -10.82 -4.03 19.14
N GLU A 8 -10.83 -3.06 18.25
CA GLU A 8 -10.50 -1.66 18.56
C GLU A 8 -11.58 -0.92 19.33
N LYS A 9 -12.85 -1.39 19.32
CA LYS A 9 -13.96 -0.69 20.00
C LYS A 9 -13.66 -0.41 21.48
N GLY A 10 -13.15 -1.41 22.21
CA GLY A 10 -12.78 -1.24 23.60
C GLY A 10 -11.62 -0.26 23.83
N LEU A 11 -10.66 -0.21 22.90
CA LEU A 11 -9.55 0.75 22.94
C LEU A 11 -10.04 2.18 22.67
N LEU A 12 -10.93 2.36 21.71
CA LEU A 12 -11.52 3.68 21.41
C LEU A 12 -12.36 4.23 22.56
N GLU A 13 -13.08 3.36 23.26
CA GLU A 13 -13.82 3.75 24.48
C GLU A 13 -12.86 4.19 25.61
N LEU A 14 -11.76 3.46 25.80
CA LEU A 14 -10.73 3.84 26.78
C LEU A 14 -10.05 5.16 26.40
N GLU A 15 -9.69 5.37 25.15
CA GLU A 15 -9.12 6.63 24.65
C GLU A 15 -10.07 7.81 24.90
N LYS A 16 -11.34 7.63 24.58
CA LYS A 16 -12.37 8.64 24.84
C LYS A 16 -12.43 8.99 26.33
N ARG A 17 -12.46 7.99 27.20
CA ARG A 17 -12.49 8.17 28.65
C ARG A 17 -11.27 8.89 29.19
N ILE A 18 -10.06 8.52 28.71
CA ILE A 18 -8.80 9.18 29.07
C ILE A 18 -8.85 10.66 28.65
N ASN A 19 -9.31 10.96 27.45
CA ASN A 19 -9.40 12.35 26.96
C ASN A 19 -10.43 13.18 27.73
N GLU A 20 -11.57 12.61 28.11
CA GLU A 20 -12.55 13.26 28.99
C GLU A 20 -11.94 13.61 30.33
N LEU A 21 -11.25 12.67 31.00
CA LEU A 21 -10.59 12.89 32.27
C LEU A 21 -9.48 13.94 32.18
N ARG A 22 -8.67 13.92 31.12
CA ARG A 22 -7.65 14.95 30.86
C ARG A 22 -8.27 16.35 30.75
N SER A 23 -9.41 16.45 30.04
CA SER A 23 -10.14 17.73 29.91
C SER A 23 -10.68 18.23 31.23
N VAL A 24 -11.23 17.35 32.08
CA VAL A 24 -11.72 17.69 33.43
C VAL A 24 -10.55 18.08 34.34
N ASN A 25 -9.45 17.31 34.32
CA ASN A 25 -8.25 17.61 35.14
C ASN A 25 -7.63 18.97 34.81
N ALA A 26 -7.72 19.41 33.53
CA ALA A 26 -7.24 20.71 33.09
C ALA A 26 -8.18 21.87 33.50
N ALA A 27 -9.48 21.59 33.70
CA ALA A 27 -10.51 22.59 33.94
C ALA A 27 -10.87 22.77 35.46
N GLN A 28 -10.54 21.80 36.30
CA GLN A 28 -10.94 21.76 37.70
C GLN A 28 -9.72 21.52 38.60
N PRO A 29 -9.73 22.02 39.89
CA PRO A 29 -8.62 21.85 40.82
C PRO A 29 -8.56 20.44 41.46
N VAL A 30 -9.13 19.43 40.81
CA VAL A 30 -9.13 18.05 41.27
C VAL A 30 -8.03 17.31 40.52
N ASP A 31 -7.05 16.76 41.25
CA ASP A 31 -5.97 15.96 40.65
C ASP A 31 -6.47 14.55 40.27
N MET A 32 -6.70 14.34 38.97
CA MET A 32 -7.10 13.05 38.40
C MET A 32 -5.91 12.29 37.74
N SER A 33 -4.69 12.79 37.91
CA SER A 33 -3.49 12.22 37.31
C SER A 33 -3.29 10.73 37.64
N PRO A 34 -3.54 10.21 38.86
CA PRO A 34 -3.40 8.80 39.16
C PRO A 34 -4.40 7.91 38.40
N GLU A 35 -5.65 8.36 38.25
CA GLU A 35 -6.69 7.62 37.50
C GLU A 35 -6.38 7.60 36.00
N ILE A 36 -5.95 8.75 35.47
CA ILE A 36 -5.52 8.86 34.07
C ILE A 36 -4.36 7.89 33.81
N ALA A 37 -3.31 7.89 34.63
CA ALA A 37 -2.16 7.01 34.50
C ALA A 37 -2.54 5.52 34.56
N ALA A 38 -3.48 5.15 35.44
CA ALA A 38 -3.96 3.76 35.51
C ALA A 38 -4.72 3.34 34.24
N LEU A 39 -5.54 4.21 33.66
CA LEU A 39 -6.25 3.96 32.41
C LEU A 39 -5.28 3.90 31.21
N GLU A 40 -4.28 4.76 31.18
CA GLU A 40 -3.23 4.75 30.15
C GLU A 40 -2.41 3.45 30.21
N ALA A 41 -2.03 2.99 31.40
CA ALA A 41 -1.34 1.72 31.58
C ALA A 41 -2.20 0.54 31.07
N LYS A 42 -3.49 0.54 31.42
CA LYS A 42 -4.44 -0.46 30.94
C LYS A 42 -4.61 -0.40 29.42
N TYR A 43 -4.70 0.79 28.86
CA TYR A 43 -4.76 0.99 27.41
C TYR A 43 -3.54 0.41 26.69
N GLN A 44 -2.33 0.70 27.18
CA GLN A 44 -1.09 0.17 26.62
C GLN A 44 -1.02 -1.37 26.73
N GLN A 45 -1.46 -1.93 27.87
CA GLN A 45 -1.53 -3.38 28.02
C GLN A 45 -2.45 -4.02 27.00
N ILE A 46 -3.70 -3.53 26.84
CA ILE A 46 -4.66 -4.08 25.86
C ILE A 46 -4.13 -3.90 24.43
N LEU A 47 -3.55 -2.74 24.13
CA LEU A 47 -2.94 -2.46 22.83
C LEU A 47 -1.86 -3.48 22.48
N GLN A 48 -0.98 -3.79 23.44
CA GLN A 48 0.06 -4.80 23.28
C GLN A 48 -0.51 -6.21 23.15
N GLU A 49 -1.54 -6.57 23.94
CA GLU A 49 -2.19 -7.88 23.86
C GLU A 49 -2.87 -8.10 22.49
N VAL A 50 -3.50 -7.07 21.94
CA VAL A 50 -4.24 -7.16 20.67
C VAL A 50 -3.33 -7.09 19.45
N PHE A 51 -2.32 -6.21 19.46
CA PHE A 51 -1.52 -5.87 18.28
C PHE A 51 -0.05 -6.27 18.36
N GLY A 52 0.43 -6.70 19.53
CA GLY A 52 1.84 -7.09 19.71
C GLY A 52 2.23 -8.37 18.95
N SER A 53 1.25 -9.19 18.53
CA SER A 53 1.48 -10.43 17.77
C SER A 53 0.32 -10.71 16.82
N LEU A 54 0.42 -10.16 15.61
CA LEU A 54 -0.61 -10.33 14.58
C LEU A 54 -0.35 -11.57 13.72
N THR A 55 -1.36 -12.44 13.57
CA THR A 55 -1.31 -13.54 12.59
C THR A 55 -1.35 -12.99 11.16
N PRO A 56 -0.94 -13.76 10.13
CA PRO A 56 -1.05 -13.34 8.74
C PRO A 56 -2.49 -12.92 8.37
N TRP A 57 -3.50 -13.62 8.87
CA TRP A 57 -4.89 -13.28 8.66
C TRP A 57 -5.28 -11.92 9.29
N MET A 58 -4.80 -11.66 10.50
CA MET A 58 -5.01 -10.35 11.14
C MET A 58 -4.31 -9.23 10.36
N LYS A 59 -3.11 -9.47 9.79
CA LYS A 59 -2.42 -8.49 8.93
C LYS A 59 -3.20 -8.19 7.65
N VAL A 60 -3.88 -9.17 7.05
CA VAL A 60 -4.82 -8.92 5.94
C VAL A 60 -5.93 -7.94 6.36
N HIS A 61 -6.48 -8.10 7.54
CA HIS A 61 -7.50 -7.19 8.06
C HIS A 61 -6.94 -5.80 8.42
N MET A 62 -5.68 -5.74 8.88
CA MET A 62 -4.98 -4.47 9.09
C MET A 62 -4.73 -3.73 7.77
N ALA A 63 -4.29 -4.43 6.72
CA ALA A 63 -4.12 -3.86 5.38
C ALA A 63 -5.44 -3.29 4.82
N ARG A 64 -6.56 -3.95 5.13
CA ARG A 64 -7.93 -3.56 4.73
C ARG A 64 -8.61 -2.58 5.68
N HIS A 65 -7.90 -2.07 6.71
CA HIS A 65 -8.53 -1.18 7.69
C HIS A 65 -9.08 0.08 7.01
N PRO A 66 -10.36 0.48 7.27
CA PRO A 66 -11.01 1.59 6.55
C PRO A 66 -10.34 2.94 6.78
N SER A 67 -9.74 3.16 7.97
CA SER A 67 -9.04 4.40 8.32
C SER A 67 -7.54 4.39 7.99
N ARG A 68 -7.02 3.33 7.33
CA ARG A 68 -5.63 3.27 6.90
C ARG A 68 -5.35 4.37 5.86
N PRO A 69 -4.21 5.07 5.93
CA PRO A 69 -3.81 6.03 4.91
C PRO A 69 -3.85 5.42 3.51
N THR A 70 -4.40 6.16 2.56
CA THR A 70 -4.55 5.77 1.15
C THR A 70 -3.53 6.51 0.29
N SER A 71 -3.39 6.16 -0.98
CA SER A 71 -2.42 6.80 -1.89
C SER A 71 -2.50 8.33 -1.89
N LEU A 72 -3.70 8.91 -1.79
CA LEU A 72 -3.86 10.36 -1.72
C LEU A 72 -3.23 11.00 -0.47
N ASP A 73 -3.14 10.28 0.65
CA ASP A 73 -2.46 10.80 1.86
C ASP A 73 -0.95 10.90 1.66
N TYR A 74 -0.36 9.93 0.97
CA TYR A 74 1.07 9.97 0.61
C TYR A 74 1.34 10.98 -0.51
N ILE A 75 0.45 11.08 -1.50
CA ILE A 75 0.55 12.07 -2.58
C ILE A 75 0.46 13.50 -2.02
N ALA A 76 -0.38 13.73 -1.02
CA ALA A 76 -0.48 15.03 -0.35
C ALA A 76 0.79 15.46 0.42
N ALA A 77 1.71 14.52 0.68
CA ALA A 77 2.98 14.81 1.34
C ALA A 77 4.11 15.22 0.38
N PHE A 78 3.89 15.21 -0.93
CA PHE A 78 4.80 15.85 -1.88
C PHE A 78 4.70 17.37 -1.77
N ASP A 79 5.79 18.08 -2.06
CA ASP A 79 5.82 19.56 -2.06
C ASP A 79 4.81 20.16 -3.05
N ARG A 80 4.56 19.45 -4.16
CA ARG A 80 3.59 19.79 -5.20
C ARG A 80 3.14 18.50 -5.92
N PHE A 81 1.87 18.49 -6.37
CA PHE A 81 1.34 17.44 -7.22
C PHE A 81 0.40 18.03 -8.28
N ASP A 82 0.65 17.69 -9.55
CA ASP A 82 -0.18 18.08 -10.68
C ASP A 82 -0.71 16.80 -11.37
N GLU A 83 -1.99 16.49 -11.14
CA GLU A 83 -2.61 15.24 -11.61
C GLU A 83 -2.79 15.23 -13.13
N LEU A 84 -2.52 14.08 -13.74
CA LEU A 84 -2.70 13.79 -15.16
C LEU A 84 -3.76 12.72 -15.35
N HIS A 85 -4.82 13.05 -16.09
CA HIS A 85 -5.98 12.20 -16.31
C HIS A 85 -5.98 11.47 -17.65
N GLY A 86 -6.71 10.34 -17.69
CA GLY A 86 -7.08 9.61 -18.89
C GLY A 86 -5.97 8.75 -19.49
N ASP A 87 -6.40 7.68 -20.17
CA ASP A 87 -5.53 6.74 -20.88
C ASP A 87 -5.12 7.18 -22.28
N ARG A 88 -5.75 8.22 -22.82
CA ARG A 88 -5.63 8.73 -24.21
C ARG A 88 -6.19 7.76 -25.27
N GLN A 89 -6.98 6.78 -24.87
CA GLN A 89 -7.63 5.82 -25.78
C GLN A 89 -9.14 5.83 -25.62
N TYR A 90 -9.65 5.68 -24.38
CA TYR A 90 -11.06 5.53 -24.11
C TYR A 90 -11.56 6.48 -23.02
N ARG A 91 -11.01 6.41 -21.80
CA ARG A 91 -11.50 7.22 -20.66
C ARG A 91 -10.46 7.38 -19.56
N ASP A 92 -10.85 8.06 -18.48
CA ASP A 92 -10.10 8.05 -17.23
C ASP A 92 -10.61 6.97 -16.28
N ASP A 93 -9.72 6.44 -15.45
CA ASP A 93 -10.06 5.57 -14.32
C ASP A 93 -9.66 6.25 -13.02
N PRO A 94 -10.63 6.63 -12.16
CA PRO A 94 -10.35 7.31 -10.91
C PRO A 94 -9.77 6.39 -9.82
N SER A 95 -9.69 5.07 -10.02
CA SER A 95 -8.97 4.16 -9.14
C SER A 95 -7.45 4.29 -9.25
N ILE A 96 -6.96 4.93 -10.31
CA ILE A 96 -5.56 5.33 -10.47
C ILE A 96 -5.45 6.85 -10.39
N VAL A 97 -4.61 7.33 -9.48
CA VAL A 97 -4.21 8.73 -9.38
C VAL A 97 -2.75 8.83 -9.78
N GLY A 98 -2.39 9.73 -10.70
CA GLY A 98 -1.00 9.86 -11.10
C GLY A 98 -0.71 11.18 -11.79
N GLY A 99 0.53 11.65 -11.67
CA GLY A 99 0.91 12.96 -12.20
C GLY A 99 2.33 13.36 -11.82
N PHE A 100 2.68 14.60 -12.19
CA PHE A 100 3.94 15.20 -11.80
C PHE A 100 3.93 15.58 -10.32
N ALA A 101 5.02 15.29 -9.61
CA ALA A 101 5.18 15.66 -8.21
C ALA A 101 6.59 16.22 -7.93
N LEU A 102 6.74 16.93 -6.81
CA LEU A 102 8.03 17.34 -6.27
C LEU A 102 8.29 16.60 -4.96
N LEU A 103 9.36 15.81 -4.92
CA LEU A 103 9.86 15.08 -3.75
C LEU A 103 11.12 15.78 -3.24
N ALA A 104 11.03 16.51 -2.14
CA ALA A 104 12.13 17.31 -1.60
C ALA A 104 12.82 18.16 -2.70
N GLY A 105 12.01 18.88 -3.49
CA GLY A 105 12.46 19.70 -4.62
C GLY A 105 12.86 18.94 -5.89
N ARG A 106 12.87 17.60 -5.89
CA ARG A 106 13.17 16.78 -7.07
C ARG A 106 11.90 16.45 -7.84
N PRO A 107 11.82 16.74 -9.15
CA PRO A 107 10.70 16.30 -9.96
C PRO A 107 10.64 14.76 -10.07
N VAL A 108 9.45 14.19 -9.88
CA VAL A 108 9.17 12.75 -10.01
C VAL A 108 7.81 12.54 -10.68
N MET A 109 7.54 11.33 -11.14
CA MET A 109 6.22 10.87 -11.52
C MET A 109 5.65 10.05 -10.36
N ALA A 110 4.60 10.56 -9.70
CA ALA A 110 3.90 9.83 -8.64
C ALA A 110 2.65 9.14 -9.20
N ILE A 111 2.43 7.86 -8.85
CA ILE A 111 1.28 7.07 -9.30
C ILE A 111 0.79 6.24 -8.12
N GLY A 112 -0.53 6.19 -7.89
CA GLY A 112 -1.09 5.40 -6.79
C GLY A 112 -2.41 4.73 -7.14
N GLU A 113 -2.60 3.52 -6.65
CA GLU A 113 -3.90 2.87 -6.61
C GLU A 113 -4.69 3.48 -5.45
N GLN A 114 -5.90 3.95 -5.75
CA GLN A 114 -6.71 4.71 -4.80
C GLN A 114 -8.07 4.06 -4.58
N ARG A 115 -8.32 3.65 -3.34
CA ARG A 115 -9.66 3.25 -2.87
C ARG A 115 -10.42 4.44 -2.28
N GLY A 116 -11.73 4.34 -2.15
CA GLY A 116 -12.55 5.35 -1.50
C GLY A 116 -12.53 5.23 0.04
N ARG A 117 -12.86 6.33 0.70
CA ARG A 117 -13.03 6.40 2.17
C ARG A 117 -14.47 6.20 2.63
N ASP A 118 -15.42 6.45 1.74
CA ASP A 118 -16.84 6.23 1.96
C ASP A 118 -17.47 5.42 0.82
N THR A 119 -18.73 5.06 0.94
CA THR A 119 -19.45 4.26 -0.06
C THR A 119 -19.51 4.94 -1.42
N LYS A 120 -19.72 6.24 -1.48
CA LYS A 120 -19.83 7.01 -2.73
C LYS A 120 -18.48 7.07 -3.44
N GLU A 121 -17.42 7.34 -2.71
CA GLU A 121 -16.07 7.36 -3.25
C GLU A 121 -15.62 5.97 -3.66
N ASN A 122 -15.92 4.93 -2.89
CA ASN A 122 -15.62 3.54 -3.25
C ASN A 122 -16.30 3.13 -4.56
N LEU A 123 -17.58 3.47 -4.76
CA LEU A 123 -18.27 3.22 -6.03
C LEU A 123 -17.59 3.98 -7.19
N ARG A 124 -17.23 5.24 -6.99
CA ARG A 124 -16.55 6.04 -8.01
C ARG A 124 -15.19 5.46 -8.40
N ARG A 125 -14.43 4.92 -7.42
CA ARG A 125 -13.08 4.38 -7.61
C ARG A 125 -13.06 2.86 -7.78
N ASN A 126 -14.21 2.28 -8.13
CA ASN A 126 -14.36 0.83 -8.29
C ASN A 126 -13.73 0.04 -7.14
N PHE A 127 -13.93 0.49 -5.89
CA PHE A 127 -13.37 -0.14 -4.68
C PHE A 127 -11.84 -0.30 -4.68
N GLY A 128 -11.13 0.55 -5.43
CA GLY A 128 -9.68 0.47 -5.60
C GLY A 128 -9.22 -0.65 -6.52
N MET A 129 -10.11 -1.19 -7.35
CA MET A 129 -9.79 -2.20 -8.38
C MET A 129 -9.67 -1.53 -9.75
N PRO A 130 -8.46 -1.31 -10.28
CA PRO A 130 -8.30 -0.61 -11.54
C PRO A 130 -8.86 -1.39 -12.74
N GLN A 131 -9.46 -0.64 -13.65
CA GLN A 131 -9.91 -1.09 -14.96
C GLN A 131 -8.77 -0.96 -15.99
N PRO A 132 -8.90 -1.50 -17.21
CA PRO A 132 -7.85 -1.42 -18.25
C PRO A 132 -7.37 0.00 -18.52
N GLU A 133 -8.29 0.98 -18.46
CA GLU A 133 -7.98 2.39 -18.65
C GLU A 133 -7.04 2.94 -17.57
N GLY A 134 -7.17 2.44 -16.33
CA GLY A 134 -6.25 2.76 -15.24
C GLY A 134 -4.84 2.28 -15.54
N TYR A 135 -4.68 1.02 -15.97
CA TYR A 135 -3.38 0.47 -16.32
C TYR A 135 -2.78 1.15 -17.56
N ARG A 136 -3.56 1.43 -18.60
CA ARG A 136 -3.09 2.22 -19.75
C ARG A 136 -2.66 3.64 -19.36
N LYS A 137 -3.36 4.27 -18.39
CA LYS A 137 -2.88 5.54 -17.80
C LYS A 137 -1.55 5.36 -17.11
N VAL A 138 -1.36 4.31 -16.31
CA VAL A 138 -0.07 3.99 -15.65
C VAL A 138 1.04 3.80 -16.69
N GLU A 139 0.84 2.98 -17.71
CA GLU A 139 1.78 2.76 -18.82
C GLU A 139 2.17 4.09 -19.48
N ARG A 140 1.19 4.91 -19.82
CA ARG A 140 1.43 6.23 -20.42
C ARG A 140 2.28 7.13 -19.53
N LEU A 141 2.01 7.16 -18.23
CA LEU A 141 2.77 7.96 -17.26
C LEU A 141 4.20 7.42 -17.09
N ALA A 142 4.39 6.11 -17.09
CA ALA A 142 5.71 5.48 -17.04
C ALA A 142 6.55 5.83 -18.27
N HIS A 143 5.97 5.75 -19.46
CA HIS A 143 6.64 6.19 -20.69
C HIS A 143 6.96 7.67 -20.69
N LEU A 144 6.07 8.52 -20.17
CA LEU A 144 6.31 9.95 -20.05
C LEU A 144 7.46 10.24 -19.08
N ALA A 145 7.47 9.61 -17.91
CA ALA A 145 8.52 9.71 -16.92
C ALA A 145 9.89 9.29 -17.50
N SER A 146 9.92 8.13 -18.18
CA SER A 146 11.15 7.61 -18.81
C SER A 146 11.72 8.58 -19.86
N ARG A 147 10.86 9.21 -20.68
CA ARG A 147 11.29 10.20 -21.69
C ARG A 147 11.82 11.49 -21.08
N LEU A 148 11.25 11.90 -19.95
CA LEU A 148 11.63 13.14 -19.24
C LEU A 148 12.76 12.92 -18.23
N GLY A 149 13.22 11.68 -18.03
CA GLY A 149 14.25 11.35 -17.04
C GLY A 149 13.77 11.49 -15.59
N LEU A 150 12.47 11.37 -15.34
CA LEU A 150 11.85 11.51 -14.01
C LEU A 150 11.82 10.18 -13.29
N PRO A 151 12.30 10.06 -12.05
CA PRO A 151 12.04 8.90 -11.20
C PRO A 151 10.54 8.64 -11.06
N ILE A 152 10.17 7.37 -10.95
CA ILE A 152 8.78 6.94 -10.75
C ILE A 152 8.63 6.48 -9.29
N VAL A 153 7.59 6.98 -8.62
CA VAL A 153 7.18 6.55 -7.28
C VAL A 153 5.78 5.98 -7.37
N THR A 154 5.59 4.75 -6.91
CA THR A 154 4.27 4.12 -6.92
C THR A 154 3.79 3.77 -5.52
N PHE A 155 2.47 3.90 -5.30
CA PHE A 155 1.77 3.48 -4.10
C PHE A 155 0.76 2.39 -4.47
N VAL A 156 0.92 1.20 -3.88
CA VAL A 156 0.13 0.00 -4.19
C VAL A 156 -0.88 -0.24 -3.06
N ASP A 157 -2.18 -0.18 -3.40
CA ASP A 157 -3.29 -0.50 -2.49
C ASP A 157 -4.53 -0.95 -3.28
N THR A 158 -4.51 -2.20 -3.73
CA THR A 158 -5.62 -2.81 -4.45
C THR A 158 -5.83 -4.27 -4.04
N LYS A 159 -7.07 -4.72 -4.07
CA LYS A 159 -7.41 -6.15 -3.95
C LYS A 159 -7.04 -6.96 -5.21
N GLY A 160 -6.82 -6.27 -6.32
CA GLY A 160 -6.56 -6.80 -7.64
C GLY A 160 -7.16 -5.94 -8.73
N ALA A 161 -6.92 -6.31 -9.98
CA ALA A 161 -7.56 -5.70 -11.13
C ALA A 161 -9.08 -5.99 -11.15
N ASP A 162 -9.86 -5.12 -11.76
CA ASP A 162 -11.31 -5.32 -11.93
C ASP A 162 -11.60 -6.61 -12.73
N PRO A 163 -12.36 -7.57 -12.18
CA PRO A 163 -12.69 -8.83 -12.84
C PRO A 163 -13.98 -8.76 -13.67
N GLY A 164 -14.53 -7.57 -13.90
CA GLY A 164 -15.80 -7.38 -14.60
C GLY A 164 -15.71 -7.71 -16.09
N ILE A 165 -16.85 -8.08 -16.69
CA ILE A 165 -16.96 -8.41 -18.12
C ILE A 165 -16.47 -7.24 -18.99
N THR A 166 -16.84 -6.02 -18.65
CA THR A 166 -16.41 -4.81 -19.38
C THR A 166 -14.89 -4.65 -19.36
N SER A 167 -14.23 -5.02 -18.25
CA SER A 167 -12.77 -4.96 -18.15
C SER A 167 -12.10 -6.05 -19.02
N GLU A 168 -12.70 -7.23 -19.12
CA GLU A 168 -12.22 -8.26 -20.07
C GLU A 168 -12.41 -7.82 -21.54
N GLU A 169 -13.56 -7.23 -21.87
CA GLU A 169 -13.84 -6.67 -23.20
C GLU A 169 -12.86 -5.56 -23.59
N HIS A 170 -12.35 -4.81 -22.62
CA HIS A 170 -11.36 -3.75 -22.79
C HIS A 170 -9.91 -4.22 -22.62
N ALA A 171 -9.67 -5.55 -22.66
CA ALA A 171 -8.35 -6.18 -22.62
C ALA A 171 -7.57 -5.93 -21.31
N GLN A 172 -8.16 -6.30 -20.16
CA GLN A 172 -7.57 -6.12 -18.82
C GLN A 172 -6.18 -6.74 -18.70
N SER A 173 -6.01 -7.99 -19.14
CA SER A 173 -4.74 -8.70 -19.06
C SER A 173 -3.65 -8.08 -19.93
N GLU A 174 -4.00 -7.59 -21.13
CA GLU A 174 -3.07 -6.86 -21.99
C GLU A 174 -2.63 -5.56 -21.35
N ALA A 175 -3.55 -4.76 -20.80
CA ALA A 175 -3.22 -3.49 -20.15
C ALA A 175 -2.25 -3.69 -18.96
N ILE A 176 -2.44 -4.75 -18.17
CA ILE A 176 -1.50 -5.13 -17.10
C ILE A 176 -0.15 -5.52 -17.70
N ALA A 177 -0.11 -6.37 -18.73
CA ALA A 177 1.13 -6.83 -19.36
C ALA A 177 1.94 -5.66 -19.92
N MET A 178 1.28 -4.67 -20.54
CA MET A 178 1.92 -3.46 -21.07
C MET A 178 2.51 -2.59 -19.94
N CYS A 179 1.83 -2.49 -18.79
CA CYS A 179 2.42 -1.86 -17.59
C CYS A 179 3.70 -2.57 -17.16
N LEU A 180 3.66 -3.89 -17.00
CA LEU A 180 4.84 -4.68 -16.61
C LEU A 180 6.01 -4.42 -17.55
N GLN A 181 5.75 -4.41 -18.86
CA GLN A 181 6.76 -4.12 -19.87
C GLN A 181 7.31 -2.69 -19.74
N ALA A 182 6.43 -1.68 -19.60
CA ALA A 182 6.83 -0.29 -19.49
C ALA A 182 7.74 -0.05 -18.27
N PHE A 183 7.40 -0.64 -17.12
CA PHE A 183 8.22 -0.54 -15.91
C PHE A 183 9.54 -1.31 -16.04
N ALA A 184 9.51 -2.52 -16.62
CA ALA A 184 10.71 -3.32 -16.80
C ALA A 184 11.79 -2.62 -17.64
N VAL A 185 11.39 -1.87 -18.66
CA VAL A 185 12.32 -1.19 -19.61
C VAL A 185 12.55 0.29 -19.30
N ALA A 186 11.90 0.85 -18.29
CA ALA A 186 12.05 2.27 -17.94
C ALA A 186 13.48 2.59 -17.50
N LYS A 187 14.09 3.58 -18.15
CA LYS A 187 15.48 4.00 -17.92
C LYS A 187 15.63 5.03 -16.79
N VAL A 188 14.73 4.99 -15.83
CA VAL A 188 14.66 5.89 -14.67
C VAL A 188 14.48 5.08 -13.39
N PRO A 189 14.87 5.62 -12.22
CA PRO A 189 14.61 5.00 -10.93
C PRO A 189 13.13 4.72 -10.73
N ILE A 190 12.80 3.55 -10.18
CA ILE A 190 11.44 3.17 -9.79
C ILE A 190 11.46 2.71 -8.35
N VAL A 191 10.64 3.35 -7.50
CA VAL A 191 10.41 2.96 -6.11
C VAL A 191 8.93 2.67 -5.92
N ALA A 192 8.60 1.43 -5.58
CA ALA A 192 7.23 1.02 -5.29
C ALA A 192 7.03 0.84 -3.79
N THR A 193 5.89 1.28 -3.28
CA THR A 193 5.53 1.11 -1.86
C THR A 193 4.16 0.46 -1.73
N VAL A 194 4.12 -0.73 -1.13
CA VAL A 194 2.86 -1.41 -0.78
C VAL A 194 2.36 -0.83 0.54
N ILE A 195 1.32 0.01 0.46
CA ILE A 195 0.79 0.77 1.60
C ILE A 195 -0.40 0.10 2.29
N GLY A 196 -1.03 -0.86 1.62
CA GLY A 196 -2.20 -1.58 2.09
C GLY A 196 -2.24 -3.01 1.55
N GLU A 197 -3.23 -3.33 0.74
CA GLU A 197 -3.36 -4.65 0.11
C GLU A 197 -2.75 -4.62 -1.29
N GLY A 198 -1.74 -5.46 -1.56
CA GLY A 198 -1.15 -5.67 -2.88
C GLY A 198 -1.68 -6.96 -3.51
N GLY A 199 -2.77 -6.89 -4.26
CA GLY A 199 -3.44 -8.05 -4.81
C GLY A 199 -3.11 -8.34 -6.28
N SER A 200 -2.63 -9.57 -6.54
CA SER A 200 -2.56 -10.17 -7.87
C SER A 200 -1.81 -9.33 -8.92
N GLY A 201 -2.14 -9.53 -10.20
CA GLY A 201 -1.60 -8.77 -11.33
C GLY A 201 -1.87 -7.28 -11.25
N GLY A 202 -2.96 -6.88 -10.58
CA GLY A 202 -3.30 -5.48 -10.36
C GLY A 202 -2.21 -4.72 -9.61
N ALA A 203 -1.80 -5.26 -8.47
CA ALA A 203 -0.70 -4.71 -7.70
C ALA A 203 0.65 -4.86 -8.41
N LEU A 204 0.89 -6.00 -9.06
CA LEU A 204 2.14 -6.28 -9.77
C LEU A 204 2.40 -5.25 -10.88
N ALA A 205 1.35 -4.76 -11.55
CA ALA A 205 1.43 -3.76 -12.61
C ALA A 205 2.13 -2.45 -12.16
N LEU A 206 2.08 -2.11 -10.87
CA LEU A 206 2.73 -0.94 -10.29
C LEU A 206 3.95 -1.27 -9.42
N ALA A 207 4.22 -2.57 -9.16
CA ALA A 207 5.24 -3.02 -8.22
C ALA A 207 6.54 -3.51 -8.88
N ILE A 208 6.65 -3.52 -10.21
CA ILE A 208 7.92 -3.79 -10.90
C ILE A 208 8.84 -2.58 -10.71
N ALA A 209 9.79 -2.68 -9.79
CA ALA A 209 10.58 -1.56 -9.32
C ALA A 209 12.02 -1.94 -9.00
N ASP A 210 12.92 -0.96 -9.02
CA ASP A 210 14.30 -1.13 -8.54
C ASP A 210 14.31 -1.38 -7.03
N ARG A 211 13.36 -0.74 -6.31
CA ARG A 211 13.19 -0.91 -4.88
C ARG A 211 11.71 -1.05 -4.53
N VAL A 212 11.37 -2.09 -3.78
CA VAL A 212 10.02 -2.37 -3.28
C VAL A 212 10.01 -2.23 -1.77
N ILE A 213 9.22 -1.30 -1.27
CA ILE A 213 9.02 -1.01 0.14
C ILE A 213 7.66 -1.55 0.55
N MET A 214 7.52 -2.09 1.75
CA MET A 214 6.22 -2.45 2.31
C MET A 214 6.04 -1.86 3.69
N LEU A 215 4.81 -1.45 4.01
CA LEU A 215 4.44 -1.19 5.39
C LEU A 215 4.35 -2.51 6.17
N GLU A 216 4.67 -2.48 7.46
CA GLU A 216 4.79 -3.66 8.34
C GLU A 216 3.54 -4.56 8.34
N HIS A 217 2.35 -3.95 8.23
CA HIS A 217 1.08 -4.65 8.23
C HIS A 217 0.36 -4.59 6.87
N SER A 218 1.07 -4.23 5.80
CA SER A 218 0.60 -4.42 4.45
C SER A 218 0.76 -5.88 4.00
N THR A 219 0.07 -6.26 2.93
CA THR A 219 0.12 -7.61 2.37
C THR A 219 0.37 -7.55 0.86
N TYR A 220 1.13 -8.51 0.33
CA TYR A 220 1.36 -8.60 -1.11
C TYR A 220 1.31 -10.07 -1.54
N SER A 221 0.40 -10.41 -2.45
CA SER A 221 0.07 -11.80 -2.77
C SER A 221 -0.47 -11.96 -4.19
N VAL A 222 -0.27 -13.14 -4.76
CA VAL A 222 -0.82 -13.54 -6.07
C VAL A 222 -2.35 -13.56 -6.10
N ALA A 223 -2.99 -13.79 -4.96
CA ALA A 223 -4.45 -13.81 -4.80
C ALA A 223 -4.83 -13.43 -3.38
N SER A 224 -6.04 -12.92 -3.17
CA SER A 224 -6.54 -12.74 -1.81
C SER A 224 -6.69 -14.10 -1.12
N PRO A 225 -6.54 -14.19 0.23
CA PRO A 225 -6.76 -15.44 0.95
C PRO A 225 -8.13 -16.06 0.71
N ASP A 226 -9.17 -15.22 0.60
CA ASP A 226 -10.54 -15.65 0.30
C ASP A 226 -10.62 -16.32 -1.08
N ALA A 227 -10.04 -15.71 -2.10
CA ALA A 227 -9.98 -16.26 -3.46
C ALA A 227 -9.12 -17.54 -3.50
N CYS A 228 -7.97 -17.55 -2.84
CA CYS A 228 -7.10 -18.72 -2.76
C CYS A 228 -7.83 -19.91 -2.12
N ALA A 229 -8.54 -19.70 -1.01
CA ALA A 229 -9.31 -20.72 -0.33
C ALA A 229 -10.45 -21.27 -1.21
N ALA A 230 -11.16 -20.39 -1.92
CA ALA A 230 -12.20 -20.79 -2.87
C ALA A 230 -11.65 -21.62 -4.03
N ILE A 231 -10.50 -21.23 -4.61
CA ILE A 231 -9.87 -21.94 -5.73
C ILE A 231 -9.35 -23.31 -5.30
N LEU A 232 -8.61 -23.37 -4.17
CA LEU A 232 -7.91 -24.61 -3.78
C LEU A 232 -8.82 -25.61 -3.06
N TRP A 233 -9.79 -25.12 -2.30
CA TRP A 233 -10.60 -25.97 -1.42
C TRP A 233 -12.10 -25.85 -1.68
N SER A 234 -12.51 -25.03 -2.64
CA SER A 234 -13.94 -24.72 -2.91
C SER A 234 -14.68 -24.22 -1.66
N ASP A 235 -13.95 -23.56 -0.75
CA ASP A 235 -14.45 -23.13 0.56
C ASP A 235 -13.76 -21.83 1.00
N ALA A 236 -14.39 -20.69 0.76
CA ALA A 236 -13.87 -19.37 1.12
C ALA A 236 -13.77 -19.16 2.66
N THR A 237 -14.43 -19.98 3.48
CA THR A 237 -14.31 -19.87 4.96
C THR A 237 -12.93 -20.25 5.47
N LYS A 238 -12.12 -20.95 4.67
CA LYS A 238 -10.72 -21.30 4.97
C LYS A 238 -9.71 -20.19 4.65
N ALA A 239 -10.16 -18.95 4.50
CA ALA A 239 -9.30 -17.81 4.19
C ALA A 239 -8.16 -17.60 5.21
N GLU A 240 -8.37 -17.85 6.50
CA GLU A 240 -7.33 -17.77 7.52
C GLU A 240 -6.22 -18.81 7.31
N GLU A 241 -6.58 -20.05 6.96
CA GLU A 241 -5.61 -21.09 6.61
C GLU A 241 -4.85 -20.71 5.34
N ALA A 242 -5.55 -20.18 4.32
CA ALA A 242 -4.94 -19.69 3.09
C ALA A 242 -3.93 -18.55 3.38
N ALA A 243 -4.30 -17.58 4.21
CA ALA A 243 -3.40 -16.47 4.59
C ALA A 243 -2.08 -16.98 5.21
N SER A 244 -2.15 -17.98 6.06
CA SER A 244 -0.97 -18.59 6.70
C SER A 244 -0.04 -19.30 5.69
N ARG A 245 -0.62 -19.91 4.64
CA ARG A 245 0.12 -20.66 3.61
C ARG A 245 0.68 -19.77 2.50
N LEU A 246 0.01 -18.66 2.18
CA LEU A 246 0.38 -17.77 1.07
C LEU A 246 1.69 -16.99 1.31
N LYS A 247 2.17 -16.91 2.56
CA LYS A 247 3.39 -16.16 2.88
C LYS A 247 3.36 -14.73 2.35
N LEU A 248 2.28 -14.01 2.66
CA LEU A 248 1.91 -12.71 2.07
C LEU A 248 2.31 -11.50 2.93
N THR A 249 2.91 -11.71 4.09
CA THR A 249 3.28 -10.63 5.01
C THR A 249 4.58 -9.96 4.59
N ALA A 250 4.79 -8.71 4.99
CA ALA A 250 6.03 -8.00 4.72
C ALA A 250 7.26 -8.78 5.20
N GLN A 251 7.17 -9.43 6.37
CA GLN A 251 8.26 -10.24 6.94
C GLN A 251 8.56 -11.50 6.11
N ASP A 252 7.52 -12.20 5.63
CA ASP A 252 7.72 -13.34 4.74
C ASP A 252 8.40 -12.91 3.43
N LEU A 253 7.95 -11.78 2.85
CA LEU A 253 8.42 -11.31 1.54
C LEU A 253 9.83 -10.70 1.60
N GLU A 254 10.21 -10.08 2.72
CA GLU A 254 11.58 -9.65 2.97
C GLU A 254 12.51 -10.87 3.07
N GLN A 255 12.08 -11.91 3.79
CA GLN A 255 12.83 -13.16 3.89
C GLN A 255 13.04 -13.84 2.53
N PHE A 256 12.07 -13.74 1.62
CA PHE A 256 12.19 -14.27 0.25
C PHE A 256 12.93 -13.34 -0.71
N GLY A 257 13.33 -12.14 -0.29
CA GLY A 257 13.97 -11.15 -1.15
C GLY A 257 13.05 -10.54 -2.20
N VAL A 258 11.73 -10.65 -2.01
CA VAL A 258 10.73 -10.05 -2.91
C VAL A 258 10.64 -8.54 -2.68
N ILE A 259 10.80 -8.11 -1.43
CA ILE A 259 10.85 -6.70 -1.05
C ILE A 259 12.22 -6.34 -0.47
N ASP A 260 12.53 -5.06 -0.45
CA ASP A 260 13.83 -4.53 -0.05
C ASP A 260 13.82 -3.84 1.32
N GLU A 261 12.64 -3.47 1.82
CA GLU A 261 12.51 -2.71 3.06
C GLU A 261 11.13 -2.82 3.68
N ILE A 262 11.09 -2.97 5.00
CA ILE A 262 9.86 -2.86 5.79
C ILE A 262 9.86 -1.51 6.53
N VAL A 263 8.84 -0.69 6.30
CA VAL A 263 8.61 0.52 7.08
C VAL A 263 7.73 0.17 8.28
N PRO A 264 8.23 0.36 9.52
CA PRO A 264 7.49 0.00 10.72
C PRO A 264 6.27 0.89 10.93
N GLU A 265 5.19 0.28 11.43
CA GLU A 265 3.96 0.96 11.80
C GLU A 265 3.89 1.18 13.33
N PRO A 266 3.13 2.18 13.80
CA PRO A 266 2.79 2.29 15.21
C PRO A 266 2.07 1.04 15.70
N LEU A 267 2.20 0.73 16.98
CA LEU A 267 1.42 -0.33 17.59
C LEU A 267 -0.08 -0.02 17.43
N GLY A 268 -0.82 -0.96 16.86
CA GLY A 268 -2.21 -0.76 16.42
C GLY A 268 -2.37 -0.36 14.95
N GLY A 269 -1.27 -0.13 14.20
CA GLY A 269 -1.29 0.06 12.74
C GLY A 269 -1.21 1.50 12.26
N ALA A 270 -1.07 1.67 10.95
CA ALA A 270 -0.83 2.96 10.29
C ALA A 270 -1.91 4.03 10.55
N HIS A 271 -3.14 3.63 10.79
CA HIS A 271 -4.26 4.54 11.08
C HIS A 271 -4.21 5.18 12.47
N ARG A 272 -3.37 4.67 13.39
CA ARG A 272 -3.18 5.25 14.73
C ARG A 272 -2.32 6.52 14.71
N ASP A 273 -1.38 6.60 13.79
CA ASP A 273 -0.58 7.80 13.54
C ASP A 273 -0.25 7.91 12.05
N PRO A 274 -1.24 8.32 11.23
CA PRO A 274 -1.08 8.47 9.79
C PRO A 274 0.08 9.40 9.41
N SER A 275 0.24 10.49 10.15
CA SER A 275 1.26 11.51 9.89
C SER A 275 2.67 10.95 10.04
N ALA A 276 2.94 10.22 11.13
CA ALA A 276 4.25 9.61 11.36
C ALA A 276 4.55 8.52 10.31
N VAL A 277 3.54 7.71 9.92
CA VAL A 277 3.73 6.66 8.90
C VAL A 277 4.00 7.28 7.53
N VAL A 278 3.21 8.26 7.11
CA VAL A 278 3.42 8.98 5.84
C VAL A 278 4.82 9.59 5.82
N SER A 279 5.24 10.28 6.88
CA SER A 279 6.57 10.88 6.97
C SER A 279 7.71 9.85 6.84
N ARG A 280 7.59 8.68 7.50
CA ARG A 280 8.60 7.60 7.39
C ARG A 280 8.67 7.04 5.98
N VAL A 281 7.53 6.77 5.36
CA VAL A 281 7.46 6.27 3.98
C VAL A 281 8.08 7.27 3.01
N MET A 282 7.73 8.56 3.11
CA MET A 282 8.27 9.58 2.23
C MET A 282 9.79 9.73 2.40
N GLY A 283 10.30 9.68 3.63
CA GLY A 283 11.75 9.69 3.89
C GLY A 283 12.47 8.46 3.29
N SER A 284 11.88 7.27 3.38
CA SER A 284 12.42 6.05 2.77
C SER A 284 12.43 6.12 1.24
N ILE A 285 11.37 6.66 0.64
CA ILE A 285 11.28 6.90 -0.81
C ILE A 285 12.35 7.91 -1.24
N GLU A 286 12.51 9.03 -0.53
CA GLU A 286 13.51 10.06 -0.86
C GLU A 286 14.92 9.48 -0.88
N VAL A 287 15.31 8.75 0.16
CA VAL A 287 16.63 8.08 0.25
C VAL A 287 16.81 7.07 -0.90
N SER A 288 15.78 6.29 -1.20
CA SER A 288 15.81 5.30 -2.28
C SER A 288 15.96 5.94 -3.64
N VAL A 289 15.17 6.97 -3.94
CA VAL A 289 15.25 7.73 -5.21
C VAL A 289 16.61 8.38 -5.35
N ALA A 290 17.14 9.02 -4.31
CA ALA A 290 18.46 9.67 -4.35
C ALA A 290 19.58 8.67 -4.66
N ARG A 291 19.56 7.49 -4.03
CA ARG A 291 20.52 6.41 -4.26
C ARG A 291 20.46 5.87 -5.69
N LEU A 292 19.26 5.58 -6.18
CA LEU A 292 19.05 5.01 -7.51
C LEU A 292 19.37 6.02 -8.63
N ALA A 293 19.09 7.31 -8.41
CA ALA A 293 19.39 8.37 -9.37
C ALA A 293 20.90 8.62 -9.58
N ALA A 294 21.75 8.06 -8.72
CA ALA A 294 23.21 8.11 -8.91
C ALA A 294 23.73 7.01 -9.87
N LEU A 295 22.87 6.05 -10.26
CA LEU A 295 23.23 4.98 -11.20
C LEU A 295 23.00 5.41 -12.65
N SER A 296 23.80 4.84 -13.59
CA SER A 296 23.50 5.02 -15.01
C SER A 296 22.22 4.24 -15.41
N PRO A 297 21.52 4.66 -16.46
CA PRO A 297 20.34 3.96 -16.95
C PRO A 297 20.59 2.47 -17.26
N GLU A 298 21.76 2.14 -17.83
CA GLU A 298 22.17 0.77 -18.15
C GLU A 298 22.30 -0.08 -16.89
N ARG A 299 22.92 0.50 -15.85
CA ARG A 299 23.09 -0.18 -14.56
C ARG A 299 21.76 -0.37 -13.83
N LEU A 300 20.87 0.60 -13.87
CA LEU A 300 19.50 0.47 -13.33
C LEU A 300 18.77 -0.70 -13.99
N LEU A 301 18.78 -0.79 -15.32
CA LEU A 301 18.12 -1.87 -16.04
C LEU A 301 18.73 -3.24 -15.73
N GLU A 302 20.05 -3.34 -15.68
CA GLU A 302 20.76 -4.58 -15.36
C GLU A 302 20.48 -5.02 -13.92
N GLU A 303 20.53 -4.11 -12.94
CA GLU A 303 20.25 -4.44 -11.54
C GLU A 303 18.78 -4.84 -11.34
N ARG A 304 17.83 -4.13 -12.00
CA ARG A 304 16.40 -4.48 -12.01
C ARG A 304 16.18 -5.87 -12.61
N TYR A 305 16.72 -6.16 -13.78
CA TYR A 305 16.63 -7.47 -14.42
C TYR A 305 17.18 -8.57 -13.51
N ARG A 306 18.37 -8.37 -12.94
CA ARG A 306 19.01 -9.34 -12.04
C ARG A 306 18.19 -9.61 -10.80
N LYS A 307 17.62 -8.57 -10.19
CA LYS A 307 16.72 -8.68 -9.02
C LYS A 307 15.58 -9.67 -9.29
N TYR A 308 14.83 -9.48 -10.38
CA TYR A 308 13.70 -10.35 -10.69
C TYR A 308 14.12 -11.76 -11.16
N ARG A 309 15.27 -11.89 -11.82
CA ARG A 309 15.81 -13.20 -12.26
C ARG A 309 16.30 -14.05 -11.08
N GLN A 310 16.64 -13.46 -9.97
CA GLN A 310 17.12 -14.17 -8.76
C GLN A 310 15.98 -14.58 -7.81
N LEU A 311 14.75 -14.14 -8.05
CA LEU A 311 13.62 -14.54 -7.24
C LEU A 311 13.29 -16.02 -7.41
N GLY A 312 13.09 -16.69 -6.27
CA GLY A 312 12.80 -18.11 -6.20
C GLY A 312 14.06 -19.01 -6.24
N SER A 313 13.88 -20.21 -5.71
CA SER A 313 14.90 -21.29 -5.79
C SER A 313 14.39 -22.40 -6.70
N TRP A 314 15.25 -22.90 -7.55
CA TRP A 314 14.96 -24.06 -8.40
C TRP A 314 16.08 -25.10 -8.24
N GLN A 315 15.70 -26.37 -8.31
CA GLN A 315 16.65 -27.49 -8.37
C GLN A 315 16.77 -27.92 -9.82
N ALA A 316 18.01 -28.06 -10.29
CA ALA A 316 18.29 -28.56 -11.64
C ALA A 316 18.08 -30.08 -11.72
#